data_f03350046e8f080e6e58ac38068d03cb
#
_entry.id   f03350046e8f080e6e58ac38068d03cb
#
_cell.length_a   1.000
_cell.length_b   1.000
_cell.length_c   1.000
_cell.angle_alpha   90.00
_cell.angle_beta   90.00
_cell.angle_gamma   90.00
#
_symmetry.space_group_name_H-M   'P 1'
#
loop_
_entity.id
_entity.type
_entity.pdbx_description
1 polymer ?
#
loop_
_entity_poly.entity_id
_entity_poly.type
_entity_poly.pdbx_seq_one_letter_code
_entity_poly.pdbx_strand_id
1 'polypeptide(L)'
;AEHISEGGLTQIAYQQEPNQIVYAVRGDGELVGLTYQREQQVTAWHRHIFGGRFGNATITVTDYANIANGTRIVLTKANGTTTTFTSATSATSGKFHTVTSNNQTATNLKTLIDADSDFTATVSSNVVTITETSPLSTGFLTVTSLDDSTRLTKTDEGKAVCESVAVIPT
;
A
#
# COMPACT_ATOMS: atom_id res chain seq x y z
N ALA A 1 5.27 6.25 25.93
CA ALA A 1 6.22 6.37 24.79
C ALA A 1 6.37 5.07 23.99
N GLU A 2 6.01 3.91 24.54
CA GLU A 2 6.19 2.60 23.87
C GLU A 2 5.53 2.51 22.50
N HIS A 3 4.33 3.06 22.34
CA HIS A 3 3.60 3.02 21.04
C HIS A 3 4.25 3.84 19.91
N ILE A 4 5.15 4.77 20.24
CA ILE A 4 5.81 5.62 19.24
C ILE A 4 7.09 4.97 18.73
N SER A 5 7.78 4.21 19.57
CA SER A 5 9.01 3.50 19.24
C SER A 5 8.78 2.04 18.83
N GLU A 6 7.53 1.62 18.69
CA GLU A 6 7.17 0.26 18.26
C GLU A 6 7.79 -0.03 16.87
N GLY A 7 8.53 -1.12 16.75
CA GLY A 7 9.32 -1.43 15.54
C GLY A 7 10.75 -0.90 15.53
N GLY A 8 11.19 -0.22 16.60
CA GLY A 8 12.56 0.30 16.74
C GLY A 8 12.80 1.59 15.95
N LEU A 9 13.90 2.26 16.28
CA LEU A 9 14.37 3.46 15.60
C LEU A 9 15.63 3.13 14.80
N THR A 10 15.65 3.48 13.51
CA THR A 10 16.76 3.18 12.60
C THR A 10 17.74 4.33 12.49
N GLN A 11 17.26 5.56 12.64
CA GLN A 11 18.07 6.77 12.54
C GLN A 11 17.50 7.87 13.42
N ILE A 12 18.38 8.74 13.94
CA ILE A 12 18.01 9.90 14.74
C ILE A 12 18.78 11.11 14.24
N ALA A 13 18.11 12.26 14.16
CA ALA A 13 18.71 13.56 13.92
C ALA A 13 18.16 14.58 14.91
N TYR A 14 19.01 15.49 15.38
CA TYR A 14 18.63 16.53 16.35
C TYR A 14 18.70 17.90 15.74
N GLN A 15 17.60 18.64 15.83
CA GLN A 15 17.49 20.05 15.47
C GLN A 15 17.54 20.89 16.75
N GLN A 16 18.47 21.83 16.83
CA GLN A 16 18.63 22.70 17.99
C GLN A 16 17.82 23.99 17.83
N GLU A 17 17.81 24.59 16.65
CA GLU A 17 17.16 25.87 16.37
C GLU A 17 16.20 25.76 15.17
N PRO A 18 15.09 26.49 15.13
CA PRO A 18 14.57 27.43 16.15
C PRO A 18 13.91 26.72 17.33
N ASN A 19 13.61 25.44 17.24
CA ASN A 19 13.01 24.62 18.29
C ASN A 19 13.81 23.34 18.46
N GLN A 20 13.96 22.89 19.70
CA GLN A 20 14.64 21.64 20.01
C GLN A 20 13.73 20.46 19.65
N ILE A 21 14.08 19.77 18.56
CA ILE A 21 13.31 18.63 18.06
C ILE A 21 14.26 17.46 17.77
N VAL A 22 13.97 16.32 18.32
CA VAL A 22 14.62 15.06 17.93
C VAL A 22 13.74 14.38 16.87
N TYR A 23 14.22 14.27 15.67
CA TYR A 23 13.59 13.47 14.62
C TYR A 23 14.13 12.03 14.65
N ALA A 24 13.27 11.06 14.46
CA ALA A 24 13.67 9.68 14.38
C ALA A 24 12.90 8.95 13.26
N VAL A 25 13.62 8.15 12.50
CA VAL A 25 13.02 7.23 11.51
C VAL A 25 12.78 5.89 12.19
N ARG A 26 11.54 5.42 12.14
CA ARG A 26 11.16 4.11 12.64
C ARG A 26 11.52 3.02 11.64
N GLY A 27 11.64 1.78 12.12
CA GLY A 27 11.90 0.60 11.29
C GLY A 27 10.83 0.33 10.21
N ASP A 28 9.61 0.83 10.41
CA ASP A 28 8.52 0.76 9.44
C ASP A 28 8.50 1.96 8.45
N GLY A 29 9.50 2.84 8.52
CA GLY A 29 9.64 4.01 7.64
C GLY A 29 8.79 5.21 8.04
N GLU A 30 8.21 5.25 9.25
CA GLU A 30 7.53 6.42 9.77
C GLU A 30 8.54 7.41 10.38
N LEU A 31 8.41 8.70 10.06
CA LEU A 31 9.18 9.75 10.73
C LEU A 31 8.40 10.23 11.96
N VAL A 32 9.02 10.18 13.10
CA VAL A 32 8.50 10.72 14.36
C VAL A 32 9.37 11.85 14.84
N GLY A 33 8.77 12.80 15.54
CA GLY A 33 9.48 13.91 16.16
C GLY A 33 9.16 14.00 17.64
N LEU A 34 10.16 14.33 18.43
CA LEU A 34 10.03 14.66 19.85
C LEU A 34 10.40 16.14 20.01
N THR A 35 9.41 16.98 20.27
CA THR A 35 9.66 18.36 20.70
C THR A 35 10.00 18.36 22.19
N TYR A 36 11.14 18.94 22.53
CA TYR A 36 11.59 19.06 23.89
C TYR A 36 11.93 20.54 24.21
N GLN A 37 11.05 21.21 24.91
CA GLN A 37 11.25 22.59 25.35
C GLN A 37 11.34 22.63 26.88
N ARG A 38 12.55 22.64 27.38
CA ARG A 38 12.83 22.55 28.81
C ARG A 38 12.28 23.73 29.60
N GLU A 39 12.37 24.93 29.04
CA GLU A 39 11.91 26.17 29.71
C GLU A 39 10.39 26.21 29.87
N GLN A 40 9.67 25.61 28.95
CA GLN A 40 8.20 25.54 28.95
C GLN A 40 7.68 24.22 29.50
N GLN A 41 8.55 23.31 29.92
CA GLN A 41 8.20 21.97 30.37
C GLN A 41 7.37 21.16 29.36
N VAL A 42 7.57 21.44 28.06
CA VAL A 42 6.87 20.73 26.98
C VAL A 42 7.72 19.58 26.49
N THR A 43 7.14 18.39 26.56
CA THR A 43 7.66 17.17 25.92
C THR A 43 6.52 16.56 25.13
N ALA A 44 6.58 16.65 23.81
CA ALA A 44 5.50 16.18 22.94
C ALA A 44 6.03 15.36 21.77
N TRP A 45 5.47 14.16 21.63
CA TRP A 45 5.71 13.34 20.44
C TRP A 45 4.72 13.70 19.34
N HIS A 46 5.20 13.72 18.12
CA HIS A 46 4.37 13.92 16.92
C HIS A 46 4.85 13.02 15.78
N ARG A 47 3.94 12.73 14.88
CA ARG A 47 4.21 11.95 13.69
C ARG A 47 4.20 12.83 12.48
N HIS A 48 5.10 12.56 11.54
CA HIS A 48 5.09 13.20 10.23
C HIS A 48 4.60 12.18 9.20
N ILE A 49 3.42 12.44 8.68
CA ILE A 49 2.86 11.64 7.57
C ILE A 49 3.38 12.29 6.28
N PHE A 50 4.31 11.63 5.61
CA PHE A 50 4.73 12.04 4.27
C PHE A 50 3.64 11.67 3.27
N GLY A 51 2.97 12.70 2.84
CA GLY A 51 1.81 12.76 2.01
C GLY A 51 1.47 11.61 1.08
N GLY A 52 0.26 11.13 1.21
CA GLY A 52 -0.65 10.88 0.13
C GLY A 52 -0.27 9.87 -0.94
N ARG A 53 0.62 8.91 -0.73
CA ARG A 53 0.61 7.73 -1.58
C ARG A 53 -0.51 6.81 -1.12
N PHE A 54 -1.51 6.66 -1.97
CA PHE A 54 -2.43 5.54 -1.88
C PHE A 54 -1.61 4.25 -1.98
N GLY A 55 -1.96 3.23 -1.19
CA GLY A 55 -1.37 1.93 -1.38
C GLY A 55 -1.64 1.44 -2.79
N ASN A 56 -0.61 1.02 -3.47
CA ASN A 56 -0.70 0.46 -4.81
C ASN A 56 -0.28 -1.01 -4.77
N ALA A 57 -0.95 -1.81 -5.57
CA ALA A 57 -0.54 -3.18 -5.86
C ALA A 57 -0.69 -3.43 -7.36
N THR A 58 0.16 -4.27 -7.92
CA THR A 58 0.02 -4.69 -9.30
C THR A 58 -0.29 -6.19 -9.39
N ILE A 59 -1.10 -6.54 -10.37
CA ILE A 59 -1.38 -7.93 -10.74
C ILE A 59 -1.07 -8.08 -12.22
N THR A 60 -0.21 -9.03 -12.55
CA THR A 60 0.14 -9.35 -13.93
C THR A 60 -0.47 -10.68 -14.32
N VAL A 61 -1.23 -10.70 -15.42
CA VAL A 61 -1.78 -11.91 -16.01
C VAL A 61 -0.75 -12.51 -16.96
N THR A 62 -0.21 -13.69 -16.65
CA THR A 62 0.84 -14.33 -17.44
C THR A 62 0.33 -15.42 -18.34
N ASP A 63 -0.76 -16.12 -17.96
CA ASP A 63 -1.35 -17.22 -18.73
C ASP A 63 -2.87 -17.32 -18.48
N TYR A 64 -3.65 -16.51 -19.21
CA TYR A 64 -5.11 -16.44 -19.05
C TYR A 64 -5.82 -17.78 -19.32
N ALA A 65 -5.28 -18.59 -20.24
CA ALA A 65 -5.96 -19.78 -20.74
C ALA A 65 -6.02 -20.90 -19.66
N ASN A 66 -5.08 -20.89 -18.75
CA ASN A 66 -4.96 -21.89 -17.69
C ASN A 66 -5.39 -21.35 -16.29
N ILE A 67 -5.91 -20.14 -16.18
CA ILE A 67 -6.53 -19.66 -14.94
C ILE A 67 -7.82 -20.46 -14.71
N ALA A 68 -7.86 -21.21 -13.61
CA ALA A 68 -9.02 -22.01 -13.27
C ALA A 68 -10.25 -21.15 -12.94
N ASN A 69 -11.43 -21.69 -13.22
CA ASN A 69 -12.68 -21.10 -12.77
C ASN A 69 -12.72 -21.05 -11.24
N GLY A 70 -13.03 -19.88 -10.67
CA GLY A 70 -13.07 -19.70 -9.23
C GLY A 70 -11.74 -19.30 -8.59
N THR A 71 -10.67 -19.05 -9.36
CA THR A 71 -9.41 -18.50 -8.85
C THR A 71 -9.67 -17.17 -8.16
N ARG A 72 -9.22 -17.03 -6.91
CA ARG A 72 -9.45 -15.84 -6.08
C ARG A 72 -8.22 -14.96 -6.01
N ILE A 73 -8.48 -13.68 -5.98
CA ILE A 73 -7.54 -12.61 -5.68
C ILE A 73 -8.07 -11.90 -4.45
N VAL A 74 -7.32 -11.88 -3.36
CA VAL A 74 -7.73 -11.21 -2.12
C VAL A 74 -6.88 -9.96 -1.92
N LEU A 75 -7.52 -8.82 -1.91
CA LEU A 75 -6.92 -7.53 -1.55
C LEU A 75 -7.22 -7.22 -0.10
N THR A 76 -6.20 -6.81 0.64
CA THR A 76 -6.34 -6.28 2.00
C THR A 76 -6.05 -4.80 1.97
N LYS A 77 -7.04 -4.00 2.38
CA LYS A 77 -6.93 -2.55 2.51
C LYS A 77 -6.05 -2.16 3.68
N ALA A 78 -5.63 -0.91 3.71
CA ALA A 78 -4.83 -0.35 4.79
C ALA A 78 -5.47 -0.48 6.19
N ASN A 79 -6.79 -0.48 6.25
CA ASN A 79 -7.54 -0.66 7.50
C ASN A 79 -7.69 -2.13 7.93
N GLY A 80 -7.10 -3.07 7.18
CA GLY A 80 -7.16 -4.51 7.45
C GLY A 80 -8.38 -5.23 6.88
N THR A 81 -9.34 -4.52 6.26
CA THR A 81 -10.49 -5.18 5.62
C THR A 81 -10.09 -5.81 4.29
N THR A 82 -10.75 -6.91 3.93
CA THR A 82 -10.43 -7.68 2.72
C THR A 82 -11.57 -7.64 1.71
N THR A 83 -11.20 -7.56 0.43
CA THR A 83 -12.11 -7.74 -0.70
C THR A 83 -11.60 -8.87 -1.58
N THR A 84 -12.50 -9.73 -2.05
CA THR A 84 -12.14 -10.89 -2.88
C THR A 84 -12.72 -10.76 -4.28
N PHE A 85 -11.88 -10.85 -5.28
CA PHE A 85 -12.25 -10.93 -6.70
C PHE A 85 -12.04 -12.34 -7.21
N THR A 86 -13.01 -12.86 -7.95
CA THR A 86 -13.01 -14.27 -8.39
C THR A 86 -13.07 -14.35 -9.91
N SER A 87 -12.33 -15.28 -10.49
CA SER A 87 -12.33 -15.54 -11.93
C SER A 87 -13.54 -16.36 -12.37
N ALA A 88 -13.89 -16.24 -13.65
CA ALA A 88 -14.79 -17.14 -14.35
C ALA A 88 -14.28 -17.39 -15.77
N THR A 89 -14.45 -18.63 -16.27
CA THR A 89 -14.11 -19.00 -17.64
C THR A 89 -15.22 -18.64 -18.63
N SER A 90 -16.37 -18.14 -18.15
CA SER A 90 -17.48 -17.61 -18.95
C SER A 90 -17.96 -16.30 -18.35
N ALA A 91 -18.62 -15.46 -19.16
CA ALA A 91 -19.13 -14.17 -18.68
C ALA A 91 -20.12 -14.39 -17.52
N THR A 92 -19.73 -13.98 -16.34
CA THR A 92 -20.50 -14.12 -15.10
C THR A 92 -20.45 -12.81 -14.35
N SER A 93 -21.62 -12.31 -13.93
CA SER A 93 -21.71 -11.08 -13.13
C SER A 93 -20.90 -11.19 -11.83
N GLY A 94 -20.18 -10.12 -11.48
CA GLY A 94 -19.37 -10.07 -10.27
C GLY A 94 -18.07 -10.89 -10.31
N LYS A 95 -17.68 -11.36 -11.50
CA LYS A 95 -16.43 -12.10 -11.70
C LYS A 95 -15.64 -11.55 -12.88
N PHE A 96 -14.32 -11.64 -12.82
CA PHE A 96 -13.51 -11.30 -13.98
C PHE A 96 -13.41 -12.49 -14.94
N HIS A 97 -13.61 -12.21 -16.20
CA HIS A 97 -13.69 -13.23 -17.23
C HIS A 97 -12.31 -13.49 -17.84
N THR A 98 -11.86 -14.76 -17.83
CA THR A 98 -10.57 -15.19 -18.39
C THR A 98 -10.73 -15.63 -19.84
N VAL A 99 -10.56 -14.70 -20.78
CA VAL A 99 -10.82 -14.95 -22.21
C VAL A 99 -9.85 -14.25 -23.13
N THR A 100 -9.72 -14.80 -24.31
CA THR A 100 -9.11 -14.23 -25.51
C THR A 100 -7.60 -13.97 -25.40
N SER A 101 -7.12 -13.32 -24.34
CA SER A 101 -5.71 -13.00 -24.14
C SER A 101 -5.44 -12.55 -22.70
N ASN A 102 -4.14 -12.50 -22.32
CA ASN A 102 -3.71 -11.95 -21.04
C ASN A 102 -4.18 -10.48 -20.89
N ASN A 103 -4.06 -9.68 -21.93
CA ASN A 103 -4.46 -8.27 -21.93
C ASN A 103 -5.97 -8.11 -21.73
N GLN A 104 -6.80 -8.92 -22.41
CA GLN A 104 -8.24 -8.86 -22.24
C GLN A 104 -8.69 -9.32 -20.86
N THR A 105 -8.06 -10.37 -20.34
CA THR A 105 -8.29 -10.84 -18.95
C THR A 105 -7.90 -9.78 -17.92
N ALA A 106 -6.77 -9.10 -18.13
CA ALA A 106 -6.36 -7.96 -17.29
C ALA A 106 -7.37 -6.81 -17.35
N THR A 107 -7.90 -6.50 -18.55
CA THR A 107 -8.94 -5.47 -18.72
C THR A 107 -10.24 -5.86 -17.99
N ASN A 108 -10.63 -7.13 -18.04
CA ASN A 108 -11.82 -7.62 -17.34
C ASN A 108 -11.62 -7.56 -15.81
N LEU A 109 -10.44 -7.92 -15.32
CA LEU A 109 -10.07 -7.80 -13.91
C LEU A 109 -10.11 -6.33 -13.46
N LYS A 110 -9.48 -5.43 -14.25
CA LYS A 110 -9.54 -3.97 -14.01
C LYS A 110 -10.97 -3.48 -13.87
N THR A 111 -11.85 -3.86 -14.79
CA THR A 111 -13.25 -3.43 -14.78
C THR A 111 -14.00 -3.89 -13.54
N LEU A 112 -13.73 -5.11 -13.08
CA LEU A 112 -14.34 -5.64 -11.87
C LEU A 112 -13.82 -4.92 -10.61
N ILE A 113 -12.53 -4.63 -10.54
CA ILE A 113 -11.93 -3.91 -9.40
C ILE A 113 -12.43 -2.47 -9.35
N ASP A 114 -12.50 -1.79 -10.48
CA ASP A 114 -12.95 -0.40 -10.59
C ASP A 114 -14.47 -0.23 -10.26
N ALA A 115 -15.23 -1.30 -10.28
CA ALA A 115 -16.64 -1.30 -9.86
C ALA A 115 -16.80 -1.31 -8.33
N ASP A 116 -15.72 -1.61 -7.59
CA ASP A 116 -15.68 -1.51 -6.13
C ASP A 116 -15.26 -0.09 -5.72
N SER A 117 -16.06 0.56 -4.86
CA SER A 117 -15.85 1.95 -4.46
C SER A 117 -14.55 2.19 -3.67
N ASP A 118 -13.98 1.13 -3.13
CA ASP A 118 -12.77 1.19 -2.31
C ASP A 118 -11.48 1.23 -3.13
N PHE A 119 -11.57 0.94 -4.43
CA PHE A 119 -10.42 0.84 -5.33
C PHE A 119 -10.61 1.64 -6.62
N THR A 120 -9.49 2.04 -7.19
CA THR A 120 -9.39 2.43 -8.59
C THR A 120 -8.35 1.55 -9.27
N ALA A 121 -8.57 1.20 -10.52
CA ALA A 121 -7.64 0.36 -11.25
C ALA A 121 -7.34 0.93 -12.64
N THR A 122 -6.08 0.80 -13.04
CA THR A 122 -5.62 1.07 -14.41
C THR A 122 -5.03 -0.18 -15.02
N VAL A 123 -5.01 -0.28 -16.33
CA VAL A 123 -4.43 -1.43 -17.03
C VAL A 123 -3.45 -0.96 -18.10
N SER A 124 -2.30 -1.63 -18.15
CA SER A 124 -1.30 -1.47 -19.20
C SER A 124 -0.91 -2.85 -19.69
N SER A 125 -1.29 -3.20 -20.92
CA SER A 125 -1.13 -4.56 -21.45
C SER A 125 -1.78 -5.60 -20.55
N ASN A 126 -0.99 -6.51 -19.99
CA ASN A 126 -1.43 -7.59 -19.09
C ASN A 126 -1.24 -7.25 -17.60
N VAL A 127 -0.88 -6.00 -17.26
CA VAL A 127 -0.64 -5.53 -15.89
C VAL A 127 -1.79 -4.64 -15.44
N VAL A 128 -2.41 -4.98 -14.33
CA VAL A 128 -3.41 -4.18 -13.62
C VAL A 128 -2.74 -3.51 -12.42
N THR A 129 -2.76 -2.19 -12.38
CA THR A 129 -2.34 -1.41 -11.22
C THR A 129 -3.57 -1.00 -10.43
N ILE A 130 -3.58 -1.35 -9.16
CA ILE A 130 -4.70 -1.13 -8.24
C ILE A 130 -4.29 -0.10 -7.22
N THR A 131 -5.14 0.86 -6.96
CA THR A 131 -4.93 1.91 -5.96
C THR A 131 -6.13 1.96 -5.04
N GLU A 132 -5.90 2.02 -3.74
CA GLU A 132 -6.96 2.25 -2.75
C GLU A 132 -7.42 3.70 -2.80
N THR A 133 -8.75 3.96 -2.78
CA THR A 133 -9.31 5.31 -2.92
C THR A 133 -9.18 6.16 -1.67
N SER A 134 -9.04 5.54 -0.51
CA SER A 134 -8.90 6.25 0.77
C SER A 134 -7.44 6.51 1.12
N PRO A 135 -7.07 7.74 1.56
CA PRO A 135 -5.72 8.01 2.02
C PRO A 135 -5.40 7.21 3.28
N LEU A 136 -4.20 6.64 3.33
CA LEU A 136 -3.76 5.74 4.37
C LEU A 136 -3.19 6.47 5.57
N SER A 137 -3.64 6.11 6.77
CA SER A 137 -3.03 6.59 8.01
C SER A 137 -1.95 5.65 8.54
N THR A 138 -2.09 4.33 8.41
CA THR A 138 -1.22 3.36 9.11
C THR A 138 -0.89 2.09 8.33
N GLY A 139 -1.50 1.87 7.19
CA GLY A 139 -1.29 0.65 6.40
C GLY A 139 -1.15 0.95 4.90
N PHE A 140 -1.13 -0.08 4.11
CA PHE A 140 -1.09 0.00 2.65
C PHE A 140 -1.81 -1.20 2.04
N LEU A 141 -2.28 -1.00 0.82
CA LEU A 141 -2.92 -2.05 0.05
C LEU A 141 -1.93 -3.20 -0.21
N THR A 142 -2.38 -4.41 0.05
CA THR A 142 -1.63 -5.62 -0.28
C THR A 142 -2.50 -6.64 -0.98
N VAL A 143 -1.92 -7.40 -1.91
CA VAL A 143 -2.53 -8.62 -2.43
C VAL A 143 -2.17 -9.75 -1.46
N THR A 144 -3.05 -10.06 -0.52
CA THR A 144 -2.76 -11.03 0.55
C THR A 144 -2.87 -12.47 0.11
N SER A 145 -3.71 -12.77 -0.87
CA SER A 145 -3.82 -14.11 -1.45
C SER A 145 -4.03 -14.06 -2.95
N LEU A 146 -3.34 -14.94 -3.62
CA LEU A 146 -3.45 -15.24 -5.04
C LEU A 146 -3.50 -16.77 -5.17
N ASP A 147 -4.68 -17.33 -5.44
CA ASP A 147 -4.85 -18.79 -5.50
C ASP A 147 -3.99 -19.43 -6.61
N ASP A 148 -3.68 -18.69 -7.65
CA ASP A 148 -2.85 -19.13 -8.77
C ASP A 148 -1.67 -18.17 -9.01
N SER A 149 -0.65 -18.29 -8.18
CA SER A 149 0.58 -17.48 -8.27
C SER A 149 1.48 -17.81 -9.48
N THR A 150 1.15 -18.84 -10.23
CA THR A 150 1.88 -19.22 -11.45
C THR A 150 1.39 -18.42 -12.65
N ARG A 151 0.07 -18.19 -12.74
CA ARG A 151 -0.58 -17.54 -13.89
C ARG A 151 -0.97 -16.10 -13.61
N LEU A 152 -1.00 -15.77 -12.34
CA LEU A 152 -1.17 -14.40 -11.84
C LEU A 152 0.03 -14.07 -10.95
N THR A 153 0.79 -13.07 -11.28
CA THR A 153 1.87 -12.59 -10.41
C THR A 153 1.49 -11.24 -9.80
N LYS A 154 2.00 -10.97 -8.61
CA LYS A 154 1.72 -9.73 -7.91
C LYS A 154 2.99 -8.98 -7.53
N THR A 155 2.86 -7.67 -7.41
CA THR A 155 3.82 -6.81 -6.74
C THR A 155 3.05 -5.85 -5.84
N ASP A 156 3.38 -5.82 -4.58
CA ASP A 156 2.82 -4.86 -3.63
C ASP A 156 3.77 -3.65 -3.55
N GLU A 157 3.29 -2.48 -3.88
CA GLU A 157 4.03 -1.24 -3.71
C GLU A 157 3.68 -0.65 -2.34
N GLY A 158 4.65 -0.66 -1.44
CA GLY A 158 4.49 -0.13 -0.09
C GLY A 158 4.16 1.36 -0.05
N LYS A 159 3.81 1.85 1.13
CA LYS A 159 3.66 3.28 1.41
C LYS A 159 4.99 4.02 1.16
N ALA A 160 4.92 5.33 0.89
CA ALA A 160 6.10 6.17 0.94
C ALA A 160 6.69 6.10 2.35
N VAL A 161 7.95 5.70 2.45
CA VAL A 161 8.68 5.58 3.71
C VAL A 161 9.74 6.66 3.80
N CYS A 162 10.03 7.10 5.01
CA CYS A 162 11.21 7.89 5.30
C CYS A 162 12.40 6.93 5.46
N GLU A 163 13.38 7.01 4.58
CA GLU A 163 14.57 6.15 4.63
C GLU A 163 15.67 6.77 5.49
N SER A 164 15.73 8.11 5.52
CA SER A 164 16.72 8.83 6.29
C SER A 164 16.24 10.22 6.71
N VAL A 165 16.79 10.74 7.79
CA VAL A 165 16.57 12.11 8.26
C VAL A 165 17.91 12.77 8.56
N ALA A 166 18.07 14.01 8.12
CA ALA A 166 19.22 14.87 8.46
C ALA A 166 18.73 16.27 8.78
N VAL A 167 19.41 16.94 9.69
CA VAL A 167 19.24 18.37 9.98
C VAL A 167 20.43 19.10 9.38
N ILE A 168 20.14 20.06 8.51
CA ILE A 168 21.16 20.91 7.91
C ILE A 168 21.34 22.11 8.82
N PRO A 169 22.54 22.38 9.36
CA PRO A 169 22.81 23.58 10.15
C PRO A 169 22.64 24.82 9.26
N THR A 170 21.93 25.82 9.74
CA THR A 170 21.80 27.14 9.10
C THR A 170 22.87 28.10 9.61
#